data_414cff0da930bf49fad247bfbc64204a
#
_entry.id   414cff0da930bf49fad247bfbc64204a
#
_cell.length_a   1.000
_cell.length_b   1.000
_cell.length_c   1.000
_cell.angle_alpha   90.00
_cell.angle_beta   90.00
_cell.angle_gamma   90.00
#
_symmetry.space_group_name_H-M   'P 1'
#
loop_
_entity.id
_entity.type
_entity.pdbx_description
1 polymer ?
#
loop_
_entity_poly.entity_id
_entity_poly.type
_entity_poly.pdbx_seq_one_letter_code
_entity_poly.pdbx_strand_id
1 'polypeptide(L)'
;MADVDPRPEIALLGGSFNPPHAAHVMAAWWALATQGVREAWLLPTWRHPFGKALAPWEDRVRMCELAVANLRGAHVCIAEEALRDDPLCGRTARTLEHLVELHPDRRFALLIGADILPETPRWYRWDRVTELARVVVVGRQGYAGGEGPALPDISSTAIRERLARGEPVDGLVPRRVLEHVQARGLYGATAGPR
;
A
#
# COMPACT_ATOMS: atom_id res chain seq x y z
N MET A 1 3.05 19.96 -28.57
CA MET A 1 2.31 18.95 -27.79
C MET A 1 3.36 17.99 -27.27
N ALA A 2 3.51 17.84 -25.96
CA ALA A 2 4.41 16.83 -25.42
C ALA A 2 3.90 15.46 -25.86
N ASP A 3 4.80 14.62 -26.35
CA ASP A 3 4.50 13.26 -26.78
C ASP A 3 4.06 12.47 -25.53
N VAL A 4 2.76 12.17 -25.44
CA VAL A 4 2.21 11.43 -24.30
C VAL A 4 2.61 9.98 -24.47
N ASP A 5 3.46 9.48 -23.58
CA ASP A 5 3.86 8.08 -23.56
C ASP A 5 2.62 7.16 -23.55
N PRO A 6 2.41 6.34 -24.60
CA PRO A 6 1.18 5.55 -24.78
C PRO A 6 1.11 4.33 -23.85
N ARG A 7 2.18 4.00 -23.13
CA ARG A 7 2.19 2.83 -22.24
C ARG A 7 1.16 3.00 -21.12
N PRO A 8 0.41 1.94 -20.78
CA PRO A 8 -0.53 1.99 -19.67
C PRO A 8 0.19 2.25 -18.35
N GLU A 9 -0.39 3.10 -17.52
CA GLU A 9 0.16 3.46 -16.21
C GLU A 9 -0.50 2.64 -15.11
N ILE A 10 0.32 2.17 -14.17
CA ILE A 10 -0.07 1.38 -13.01
C ILE A 10 0.17 2.22 -11.76
N ALA A 11 -0.87 2.40 -10.91
CA ALA A 11 -0.70 3.01 -9.60
C ALA A 11 -0.10 1.99 -8.62
N LEU A 12 0.98 2.34 -7.94
CA LEU A 12 1.62 1.53 -6.91
C LEU A 12 1.34 2.13 -5.53
N LEU A 13 0.70 1.36 -4.67
CA LEU A 13 0.50 1.70 -3.26
C LEU A 13 1.38 0.79 -2.41
N GLY A 14 2.58 1.27 -2.04
CA GLY A 14 3.50 0.56 -1.17
C GLY A 14 3.09 0.67 0.30
N GLY A 15 3.32 -0.39 1.07
CA GLY A 15 3.04 -0.36 2.50
C GLY A 15 3.31 -1.67 3.21
N SER A 16 3.38 -1.61 4.54
CA SER A 16 3.49 -2.82 5.38
C SER A 16 2.22 -3.67 5.35
N PHE A 17 1.05 -3.04 5.17
CA PHE A 17 -0.28 -3.65 5.22
C PHE A 17 -0.45 -4.59 6.43
N ASN A 18 -0.25 -4.06 7.61
CA ASN A 18 -0.13 -4.81 8.86
C ASN A 18 -1.15 -4.36 9.93
N PRO A 19 -2.49 -4.51 9.67
CA PRO A 19 -3.18 -4.97 8.47
C PRO A 19 -3.44 -3.86 7.43
N PRO A 20 -3.86 -4.20 6.19
CA PRO A 20 -4.48 -3.24 5.29
C PRO A 20 -5.81 -2.75 5.87
N HIS A 21 -6.17 -1.50 5.59
CA HIS A 21 -7.35 -0.85 6.15
C HIS A 21 -8.12 -0.01 5.11
N ALA A 22 -9.26 0.53 5.50
CA ALA A 22 -10.16 1.25 4.59
C ALA A 22 -9.46 2.37 3.80
N ALA A 23 -8.58 3.15 4.43
CA ALA A 23 -7.87 4.23 3.72
C ALA A 23 -6.97 3.69 2.58
N HIS A 24 -6.37 2.51 2.70
CA HIS A 24 -5.62 1.89 1.60
C HIS A 24 -6.54 1.54 0.42
N VAL A 25 -7.71 0.96 0.71
CA VAL A 25 -8.71 0.62 -0.33
C VAL A 25 -9.25 1.89 -1.00
N MET A 26 -9.52 2.93 -0.23
CA MET A 26 -9.96 4.23 -0.74
C MET A 26 -8.90 4.88 -1.64
N ALA A 27 -7.62 4.82 -1.26
CA ALA A 27 -6.52 5.33 -2.08
C ALA A 27 -6.43 4.61 -3.43
N ALA A 28 -6.50 3.28 -3.43
CA ALA A 28 -6.49 2.47 -4.65
C ALA A 28 -7.71 2.77 -5.53
N TRP A 29 -8.90 2.84 -4.94
CA TRP A 29 -10.13 3.18 -5.67
C TRP A 29 -10.07 4.59 -6.27
N TRP A 30 -9.63 5.58 -5.49
CA TRP A 30 -9.48 6.95 -5.94
C TRP A 30 -8.52 7.06 -7.13
N ALA A 31 -7.37 6.38 -7.05
CA ALA A 31 -6.40 6.37 -8.15
C ALA A 31 -7.01 5.79 -9.44
N LEU A 32 -7.70 4.66 -9.35
CA LEU A 32 -8.39 4.05 -10.49
C LEU A 32 -9.47 4.96 -11.09
N ALA A 33 -10.18 5.72 -10.24
CA ALA A 33 -11.27 6.57 -10.68
C ALA A 33 -10.81 7.91 -11.27
N THR A 34 -9.65 8.45 -10.85
CA THR A 34 -9.31 9.85 -11.12
C THR A 34 -7.92 10.09 -11.71
N GLN A 35 -6.98 9.15 -11.57
CA GLN A 35 -5.58 9.36 -11.94
C GLN A 35 -5.22 8.88 -13.35
N GLY A 36 -6.20 8.39 -14.11
CA GLY A 36 -5.98 7.89 -15.47
C GLY A 36 -5.16 6.59 -15.52
N VAL A 37 -4.98 5.92 -14.38
CA VAL A 37 -4.26 4.65 -14.30
C VAL A 37 -5.16 3.49 -14.72
N ARG A 38 -4.56 2.47 -15.32
CA ARG A 38 -5.27 1.27 -15.75
C ARG A 38 -5.52 0.29 -14.61
N GLU A 39 -4.57 0.19 -13.70
CA GLU A 39 -4.58 -0.73 -12.57
C GLU A 39 -4.02 -0.04 -11.33
N ALA A 40 -4.38 -0.55 -10.15
CA ALA A 40 -3.80 -0.14 -8.87
C ALA A 40 -3.25 -1.39 -8.16
N TRP A 41 -1.97 -1.39 -7.88
CA TRP A 41 -1.30 -2.52 -7.25
C TRP A 41 -0.95 -2.20 -5.79
N LEU A 42 -1.46 -2.99 -4.86
CA LEU A 42 -0.98 -3.00 -3.49
C LEU A 42 0.34 -3.77 -3.45
N LEU A 43 1.38 -3.12 -2.99
CA LEU A 43 2.74 -3.64 -2.94
C LEU A 43 3.16 -3.85 -1.48
N PRO A 44 2.88 -5.02 -0.86
CA PRO A 44 3.32 -5.32 0.49
C PRO A 44 4.83 -5.32 0.58
N THR A 45 5.40 -4.60 1.57
CA THR A 45 6.84 -4.66 1.79
C THR A 45 7.24 -5.99 2.41
N TRP A 46 8.26 -6.64 1.85
CA TRP A 46 8.82 -7.88 2.40
C TRP A 46 9.41 -7.64 3.78
N ARG A 47 10.25 -6.61 3.88
CA ARG A 47 10.96 -6.22 5.09
C ARG A 47 10.75 -4.74 5.38
N HIS A 48 10.32 -4.43 6.61
CA HIS A 48 10.15 -3.02 6.97
C HIS A 48 11.53 -2.35 7.12
N PRO A 49 11.80 -1.24 6.42
CA PRO A 49 13.12 -0.59 6.42
C PRO A 49 13.60 -0.13 7.81
N PHE A 50 12.69 0.03 8.76
CA PHE A 50 12.99 0.44 10.14
C PHE A 50 12.82 -0.71 11.16
N GLY A 51 12.84 -1.98 10.72
CA GLY A 51 12.84 -3.14 11.61
C GLY A 51 11.56 -3.37 12.42
N LYS A 52 10.40 -2.80 12.01
CA LYS A 52 9.13 -3.06 12.70
C LYS A 52 8.73 -4.53 12.55
N ALA A 53 8.25 -5.13 13.64
CA ALA A 53 7.64 -6.45 13.59
C ALA A 53 6.39 -6.43 12.72
N LEU A 54 6.33 -7.36 11.77
CA LEU A 54 5.22 -7.52 10.84
C LEU A 54 4.57 -8.89 11.07
N ALA A 55 3.27 -8.99 10.80
CA ALA A 55 2.62 -10.29 10.64
C ALA A 55 3.31 -11.10 9.53
N PRO A 56 3.16 -12.43 9.51
CA PRO A 56 3.74 -13.28 8.47
C PRO A 56 3.44 -12.74 7.06
N TRP A 57 4.39 -12.93 6.16
CA TRP A 57 4.29 -12.43 4.78
C TRP A 57 3.01 -12.90 4.08
N GLU A 58 2.75 -14.19 4.17
CA GLU A 58 1.60 -14.83 3.52
C GLU A 58 0.26 -14.27 4.05
N ASP A 59 0.19 -13.98 5.35
CA ASP A 59 -1.00 -13.37 5.94
C ASP A 59 -1.19 -11.93 5.44
N ARG A 60 -0.11 -11.14 5.29
CA ARG A 60 -0.20 -9.77 4.78
C ARG A 60 -0.57 -9.72 3.30
N VAL A 61 -0.01 -10.60 2.48
CA VAL A 61 -0.40 -10.78 1.08
C VAL A 61 -1.89 -11.15 1.01
N ARG A 62 -2.29 -12.17 1.78
CA ARG A 62 -3.68 -12.61 1.80
C ARG A 62 -4.64 -11.51 2.25
N MET A 63 -4.29 -10.75 3.27
CA MET A 63 -5.09 -9.61 3.71
C MET A 63 -5.22 -8.54 2.62
N CYS A 64 -4.17 -8.25 1.86
CA CYS A 64 -4.23 -7.33 0.73
C CYS A 64 -5.17 -7.84 -0.37
N GLU A 65 -5.10 -9.13 -0.74
CA GLU A 65 -6.02 -9.74 -1.70
C GLU A 65 -7.49 -9.59 -1.24
N LEU A 66 -7.75 -9.90 0.03
CA LEU A 66 -9.08 -9.78 0.61
C LEU A 66 -9.57 -8.33 0.66
N ALA A 67 -8.66 -7.38 0.91
CA ALA A 67 -8.99 -5.96 0.97
C ALA A 67 -9.47 -5.41 -0.38
N VAL A 68 -8.88 -5.86 -1.49
CA VAL A 68 -9.20 -5.36 -2.83
C VAL A 68 -10.04 -6.33 -3.67
N ALA A 69 -10.50 -7.45 -3.11
CA ALA A 69 -11.21 -8.51 -3.83
C ALA A 69 -12.43 -8.02 -4.64
N ASN A 70 -13.08 -6.94 -4.19
CA ASN A 70 -14.25 -6.36 -4.85
C ASN A 70 -13.91 -5.09 -5.65
N LEU A 71 -12.63 -4.73 -5.77
CA LEU A 71 -12.19 -3.55 -6.50
C LEU A 71 -11.60 -3.96 -7.85
N ARG A 72 -12.41 -3.84 -8.91
CA ARG A 72 -11.97 -4.18 -10.28
C ARG A 72 -10.78 -3.30 -10.69
N GLY A 73 -9.73 -3.92 -11.19
CA GLY A 73 -8.49 -3.24 -11.57
C GLY A 73 -7.49 -3.08 -10.42
N ALA A 74 -7.84 -3.50 -9.20
CA ALA A 74 -6.88 -3.55 -8.10
C ALA A 74 -6.30 -4.96 -7.94
N HIS A 75 -4.98 -5.05 -7.72
CA HIS A 75 -4.23 -6.29 -7.61
C HIS A 75 -3.22 -6.22 -6.47
N VAL A 76 -2.69 -7.36 -6.07
CA VAL A 76 -1.55 -7.45 -5.15
C VAL A 76 -0.30 -7.78 -5.94
N CYS A 77 0.74 -6.95 -5.78
CA CYS A 77 2.04 -7.16 -6.39
C CYS A 77 3.03 -7.68 -5.34
N ILE A 78 3.56 -8.87 -5.55
CA ILE A 78 4.51 -9.53 -4.63
C ILE A 78 5.97 -9.36 -5.08
N ALA A 79 6.30 -8.34 -5.85
CA ALA A 79 7.64 -8.14 -6.41
C ALA A 79 8.75 -8.09 -5.35
N GLU A 80 8.45 -7.64 -4.13
CA GLU A 80 9.44 -7.63 -3.04
C GLU A 80 9.81 -9.02 -2.53
N GLU A 81 8.99 -10.04 -2.76
CA GLU A 81 9.35 -11.42 -2.43
C GLU A 81 10.55 -11.90 -3.28
N ALA A 82 10.59 -11.54 -4.56
CA ALA A 82 11.72 -11.82 -5.43
C ALA A 82 13.01 -11.10 -5.00
N LEU A 83 12.87 -9.99 -4.29
CA LEU A 83 13.97 -9.19 -3.75
C LEU A 83 14.34 -9.55 -2.30
N ARG A 84 13.76 -10.60 -1.71
CA ARG A 84 13.92 -10.94 -0.28
C ARG A 84 15.37 -11.03 0.19
N ASP A 85 16.26 -11.49 -0.67
CA ASP A 85 17.70 -11.66 -0.38
C ASP A 85 18.54 -10.44 -0.82
N ASP A 86 17.93 -9.45 -1.47
CA ASP A 86 18.56 -8.20 -1.86
C ASP A 86 18.76 -7.31 -0.61
N PRO A 87 19.96 -6.80 -0.32
CA PRO A 87 20.20 -5.90 0.82
C PRO A 87 19.37 -4.62 0.77
N LEU A 88 18.91 -4.22 -0.41
CA LEU A 88 18.06 -3.05 -0.63
C LEU A 88 16.55 -3.38 -0.68
N CYS A 89 16.16 -4.62 -0.37
CA CYS A 89 14.75 -5.02 -0.25
C CYS A 89 13.99 -4.09 0.72
N GLY A 90 12.81 -3.64 0.33
CA GLY A 90 12.02 -2.62 1.07
C GLY A 90 12.43 -1.17 0.77
N ARG A 91 13.40 -0.94 -0.11
CA ARG A 91 13.71 0.40 -0.62
C ARG A 91 12.93 0.65 -1.91
N THR A 92 12.08 1.67 -1.90
CA THR A 92 11.17 2.00 -3.02
C THR A 92 11.91 2.13 -4.36
N ALA A 93 13.09 2.76 -4.40
CA ALA A 93 13.88 2.87 -5.61
C ALA A 93 14.25 1.49 -6.18
N ARG A 94 14.70 0.56 -5.33
CA ARG A 94 15.08 -0.79 -5.76
C ARG A 94 13.90 -1.61 -6.27
N THR A 95 12.75 -1.48 -5.58
CA THR A 95 11.51 -2.14 -6.01
C THR A 95 11.02 -1.60 -7.34
N LEU A 96 11.08 -0.27 -7.56
CA LEU A 96 10.72 0.34 -8.84
C LEU A 96 11.67 -0.09 -9.97
N GLU A 97 12.97 -0.14 -9.73
CA GLU A 97 13.94 -0.65 -10.72
C GLU A 97 13.56 -2.07 -11.16
N HIS A 98 13.28 -2.95 -10.21
CA HIS A 98 12.85 -4.32 -10.50
C HIS A 98 11.53 -4.37 -11.29
N LEU A 99 10.55 -3.55 -10.91
CA LEU A 99 9.26 -3.51 -11.61
C LEU A 99 9.39 -2.99 -13.04
N VAL A 100 10.23 -1.99 -13.29
CA VAL A 100 10.49 -1.47 -14.65
C VAL A 100 11.20 -2.52 -15.52
N GLU A 101 12.10 -3.31 -14.95
CA GLU A 101 12.75 -4.43 -15.65
C GLU A 101 11.76 -5.53 -16.00
N LEU A 102 10.84 -5.88 -15.09
CA LEU A 102 9.82 -6.91 -15.31
C LEU A 102 8.69 -6.46 -16.27
N HIS A 103 8.38 -5.17 -16.30
CA HIS A 103 7.26 -4.60 -17.04
C HIS A 103 7.69 -3.40 -17.89
N PRO A 104 8.55 -3.61 -18.92
CA PRO A 104 9.08 -2.52 -19.75
C PRO A 104 7.99 -1.84 -20.60
N ASP A 105 6.84 -2.50 -20.77
CA ASP A 105 5.66 -2.01 -21.47
C ASP A 105 4.72 -1.18 -20.57
N ARG A 106 5.08 -0.92 -19.32
CA ARG A 106 4.25 -0.20 -18.33
C ARG A 106 4.97 1.05 -17.83
N ARG A 107 4.16 2.01 -17.34
CA ARG A 107 4.61 3.14 -16.54
C ARG A 107 4.05 2.99 -15.13
N PHE A 108 4.69 3.63 -14.19
CA PHE A 108 4.27 3.55 -12.78
C PHE A 108 3.94 4.92 -12.21
N ALA A 109 2.89 5.00 -11.41
CA ALA A 109 2.55 6.12 -10.55
C ALA A 109 2.63 5.67 -9.08
N LEU A 110 3.56 6.24 -8.32
CA LEU A 110 3.72 5.91 -6.91
C LEU A 110 2.74 6.74 -6.07
N LEU A 111 1.80 6.08 -5.40
CA LEU A 111 0.88 6.71 -4.47
C LEU A 111 1.54 6.84 -3.09
N ILE A 112 1.63 8.06 -2.58
CA ILE A 112 2.09 8.34 -1.22
C ILE A 112 1.05 9.19 -0.49
N GLY A 113 0.84 8.93 0.80
CA GLY A 113 -0.01 9.79 1.62
C GLY A 113 0.64 11.16 1.88
N ALA A 114 -0.16 12.20 2.01
CA ALA A 114 0.33 13.54 2.35
C ALA A 114 1.13 13.58 3.66
N ASP A 115 0.85 12.66 4.59
CA ASP A 115 1.60 12.48 5.85
C ASP A 115 3.04 11.99 5.64
N ILE A 116 3.29 11.27 4.55
CA ILE A 116 4.61 10.70 4.22
C ILE A 116 5.46 11.67 3.38
N LEU A 117 4.82 12.60 2.66
CA LEU A 117 5.50 13.52 1.74
C LEU A 117 6.71 14.26 2.37
N PRO A 118 6.66 14.75 3.62
CA PRO A 118 7.82 15.41 4.24
C PRO A 118 9.03 14.49 4.47
N GLU A 119 8.82 13.17 4.47
CA GLU A 119 9.88 12.18 4.70
C GLU A 119 10.57 11.74 3.41
N THR A 120 9.94 11.96 2.25
CA THR A 120 10.42 11.45 0.96
C THR A 120 11.82 11.93 0.57
N PRO A 121 12.28 13.16 0.91
CA PRO A 121 13.65 13.59 0.61
C PRO A 121 14.73 12.75 1.31
N ARG A 122 14.36 12.01 2.37
CA ARG A 122 15.25 11.11 3.12
C ARG A 122 15.22 9.67 2.61
N TRP A 123 14.36 9.37 1.63
CA TRP A 123 14.28 8.03 1.09
C TRP A 123 15.53 7.71 0.25
N TYR A 124 15.93 6.46 0.30
CA TYR A 124 17.06 5.99 -0.50
C TYR A 124 16.82 6.29 -1.98
N ARG A 125 17.71 7.09 -2.58
CA ARG A 125 17.66 7.49 -3.97
C ARG A 125 16.27 8.03 -4.40
N TRP A 126 15.78 9.03 -3.70
CA TRP A 126 14.50 9.65 -4.02
C TRP A 126 14.47 10.25 -5.44
N ASP A 127 15.58 10.78 -5.90
CA ASP A 127 15.81 11.21 -7.29
C ASP A 127 15.44 10.07 -8.26
N ARG A 128 15.96 8.88 -8.01
CA ARG A 128 15.68 7.70 -8.83
C ARG A 128 14.22 7.27 -8.78
N VAL A 129 13.57 7.40 -7.64
CA VAL A 129 12.12 7.14 -7.51
C VAL A 129 11.33 8.05 -8.45
N THR A 130 11.64 9.35 -8.46
CA THR A 130 10.94 10.34 -9.30
C THR A 130 11.25 10.23 -10.79
N GLU A 131 12.38 9.64 -11.17
CA GLU A 131 12.70 9.28 -12.55
C GLU A 131 11.88 8.07 -13.05
N LEU A 132 11.68 7.08 -12.18
CA LEU A 132 11.05 5.80 -12.54
C LEU A 132 9.53 5.82 -12.43
N ALA A 133 8.97 6.70 -11.59
CA ALA A 133 7.54 6.76 -11.35
C ALA A 133 7.05 8.19 -11.17
N ARG A 134 5.88 8.50 -11.70
CA ARG A 134 5.15 9.71 -11.36
C ARG A 134 4.69 9.62 -9.90
N VAL A 135 5.00 10.63 -9.10
CA VAL A 135 4.56 10.68 -7.71
C VAL A 135 3.17 11.32 -7.65
N VAL A 136 2.23 10.63 -7.01
CA VAL A 136 0.86 11.09 -6.75
C VAL A 136 0.66 11.15 -5.25
N VAL A 137 0.40 12.34 -4.74
CA VAL A 137 0.19 12.56 -3.31
C VAL A 137 -1.30 12.47 -2.99
N VAL A 138 -1.67 11.46 -2.24
CA VAL A 138 -3.05 11.24 -1.79
C VAL A 138 -3.34 12.11 -0.58
N GLY A 139 -4.40 12.93 -0.63
CA GLY A 139 -4.80 13.76 0.50
C GLY A 139 -5.06 12.94 1.76
N ARG A 140 -4.67 13.46 2.92
CA ARG A 140 -4.92 12.84 4.23
C ARG A 140 -5.39 13.85 5.24
N GLN A 141 -6.41 13.51 6.03
CA GLN A 141 -6.97 14.38 7.05
C GLN A 141 -5.89 14.81 8.06
N GLY A 142 -5.79 16.10 8.32
CA GLY A 142 -4.78 16.67 9.23
C GLY A 142 -3.44 17.01 8.57
N TYR A 143 -3.26 16.72 7.28
CA TYR A 143 -2.02 16.99 6.56
C TYR A 143 -2.26 17.89 5.35
N ALA A 144 -1.36 18.84 5.13
CA ALA A 144 -1.40 19.70 3.96
C ALA A 144 -0.82 19.01 2.72
N GLY A 145 -1.29 19.40 1.56
CA GLY A 145 -0.89 18.82 0.28
C GLY A 145 -1.70 17.59 -0.07
N GLY A 146 -1.53 17.15 -1.31
CA GLY A 146 -2.25 16.01 -1.85
C GLY A 146 -3.36 16.39 -2.81
N GLU A 147 -3.67 15.44 -3.67
CA GLU A 147 -4.71 15.54 -4.68
C GLU A 147 -5.99 14.87 -4.19
N GLY A 148 -7.14 15.37 -4.64
CA GLY A 148 -8.44 14.78 -4.33
C GLY A 148 -8.89 14.96 -2.88
N PRO A 149 -9.85 14.14 -2.42
CA PRO A 149 -10.40 14.24 -1.07
C PRO A 149 -9.37 13.79 -0.02
N ALA A 150 -9.36 14.45 1.13
CA ALA A 150 -8.55 14.01 2.25
C ALA A 150 -9.10 12.67 2.80
N LEU A 151 -8.31 11.61 2.68
CA LEU A 151 -8.65 10.32 3.25
C LEU A 151 -8.61 10.37 4.78
N PRO A 152 -9.44 9.56 5.47
CA PRO A 152 -9.48 9.53 6.92
C PRO A 152 -8.13 9.10 7.52
N ASP A 153 -7.82 9.64 8.70
CA ASP A 153 -6.61 9.26 9.44
C ASP A 153 -6.80 7.90 10.15
N ILE A 154 -6.65 6.85 9.37
CA ILE A 154 -6.67 5.46 9.85
C ILE A 154 -5.26 4.92 9.83
N SER A 155 -4.78 4.34 10.93
CA SER A 155 -3.46 3.73 11.00
C SER A 155 -3.51 2.26 11.40
N SER A 156 -2.68 1.43 10.76
CA SER A 156 -2.53 0.01 11.13
C SER A 156 -2.07 -0.16 12.57
N THR A 157 -1.32 0.78 13.13
CA THR A 157 -0.87 0.75 14.54
C THR A 157 -2.07 0.86 15.48
N ALA A 158 -2.91 1.88 15.30
CA ALA A 158 -4.11 2.05 16.13
C ALA A 158 -5.07 0.86 15.98
N ILE A 159 -5.19 0.28 14.78
CA ILE A 159 -5.99 -0.93 14.56
C ILE A 159 -5.45 -2.10 15.38
N ARG A 160 -4.14 -2.38 15.34
CA ARG A 160 -3.53 -3.46 16.11
C ARG A 160 -3.71 -3.28 17.61
N GLU A 161 -3.56 -2.06 18.11
CA GLU A 161 -3.77 -1.73 19.52
C GLU A 161 -5.22 -1.99 19.95
N ARG A 162 -6.20 -1.60 19.14
CA ARG A 162 -7.62 -1.90 19.38
C ARG A 162 -7.88 -3.40 19.41
N LEU A 163 -7.38 -4.13 18.41
CA LEU A 163 -7.54 -5.60 18.34
C LEU A 163 -6.96 -6.28 19.57
N ALA A 164 -5.77 -5.87 20.02
CA ALA A 164 -5.13 -6.43 21.21
C ALA A 164 -5.95 -6.17 22.50
N ARG A 165 -6.76 -5.09 22.52
CA ARG A 165 -7.65 -4.77 23.65
C ARG A 165 -9.06 -5.34 23.49
N GLY A 166 -9.34 -6.09 22.39
CA GLY A 166 -10.68 -6.58 22.07
C GLY A 166 -11.69 -5.49 21.70
N GLU A 167 -11.20 -4.32 21.29
CA GLU A 167 -12.05 -3.19 20.88
C GLU A 167 -12.51 -3.35 19.42
N PRO A 168 -13.70 -2.85 19.07
CA PRO A 168 -14.22 -2.95 17.71
C PRO A 168 -13.37 -2.12 16.73
N VAL A 169 -13.17 -2.69 15.53
CA VAL A 169 -12.48 -2.06 14.39
C VAL A 169 -13.37 -2.02 13.14
N ASP A 170 -14.69 -2.14 13.35
CA ASP A 170 -15.68 -2.09 12.27
C ASP A 170 -15.58 -0.77 11.50
N GLY A 171 -15.68 -0.85 10.17
CA GLY A 171 -15.50 0.31 9.29
C GLY A 171 -14.05 0.77 9.10
N LEU A 172 -13.10 0.36 9.96
CA LEU A 172 -11.68 0.67 9.80
C LEU A 172 -10.98 -0.36 8.91
N VAL A 173 -11.41 -1.62 9.00
CA VAL A 173 -10.82 -2.75 8.28
C VAL A 173 -11.90 -3.41 7.41
N PRO A 174 -11.60 -3.77 6.15
CA PRO A 174 -12.54 -4.53 5.34
C PRO A 174 -12.94 -5.82 6.04
N ARG A 175 -14.24 -6.17 6.02
CA ARG A 175 -14.80 -7.29 6.76
C ARG A 175 -14.03 -8.60 6.55
N ARG A 176 -13.71 -8.95 5.28
CA ARG A 176 -12.97 -10.19 4.97
C ARG A 176 -11.54 -10.18 5.54
N VAL A 177 -10.92 -9.01 5.64
CA VAL A 177 -9.61 -8.87 6.30
C VAL A 177 -9.74 -9.12 7.79
N LEU A 178 -10.76 -8.57 8.43
CA LEU A 178 -11.01 -8.79 9.87
C LEU A 178 -11.31 -10.28 10.16
N GLU A 179 -12.13 -10.94 9.34
CA GLU A 179 -12.40 -12.37 9.43
C GLU A 179 -11.10 -13.20 9.34
N HIS A 180 -10.18 -12.85 8.43
CA HIS A 180 -8.87 -13.49 8.33
C HIS A 180 -8.01 -13.25 9.57
N VAL A 181 -7.95 -12.01 10.04
CA VAL A 181 -7.20 -11.62 11.26
C VAL A 181 -7.66 -12.44 12.46
N GLN A 182 -8.98 -12.59 12.65
CA GLN A 182 -9.57 -13.35 13.74
C GLN A 182 -9.32 -14.86 13.59
N ALA A 183 -9.49 -15.41 12.38
CA ALA A 183 -9.26 -16.84 12.10
C ALA A 183 -7.80 -17.26 12.32
N ARG A 184 -6.86 -16.33 12.09
CA ARG A 184 -5.41 -16.54 12.26
C ARG A 184 -4.89 -16.11 13.63
N GLY A 185 -5.73 -15.54 14.49
CA GLY A 185 -5.31 -15.00 15.79
C GLY A 185 -4.26 -13.89 15.70
N LEU A 186 -4.26 -13.12 14.60
CA LEU A 186 -3.28 -12.06 14.40
C LEU A 186 -3.57 -10.88 15.33
N TYR A 187 -2.51 -10.21 15.76
CA TYR A 187 -2.58 -8.98 16.57
C TYR A 187 -3.31 -9.15 17.92
N GLY A 188 -3.37 -10.36 18.45
CA GLY A 188 -4.12 -10.66 19.68
C GLY A 188 -5.65 -10.66 19.50
N ALA A 189 -6.13 -10.62 18.25
CA ALA A 189 -7.55 -10.70 17.99
C ALA A 189 -8.10 -12.08 18.42
N THR A 190 -9.08 -12.08 19.29
CA THR A 190 -9.87 -13.27 19.61
C THR A 190 -11.02 -13.43 18.62
N ALA A 191 -11.42 -14.67 18.34
CA ALA A 191 -12.66 -14.92 17.60
C ALA A 191 -13.80 -14.23 18.37
N GLY A 192 -14.40 -13.20 17.76
CA GLY A 192 -15.58 -12.55 18.32
C GLY A 192 -16.71 -13.56 18.48
N PRO A 193 -17.67 -13.31 19.39
CA PRO A 193 -18.87 -14.13 19.44
C PRO A 193 -19.56 -14.14 18.08
N ARG A 194 -19.96 -15.32 17.63
CA ARG A 194 -20.71 -15.54 16.38
C ARG A 194 -22.10 -14.96 16.47
#